data_e580f9fd479fdb22e8774eeb069afa71
#
_entry.id   e580f9fd479fdb22e8774eeb069afa71
#
_cell.length_a   1.000
_cell.length_b   1.000
_cell.length_c   1.000
_cell.angle_alpha   90.00
_cell.angle_beta   90.00
_cell.angle_gamma   90.00
#
_symmetry.space_group_name_H-M   'P 1'
#
loop_
_entity.id
_entity.type
_entity.pdbx_description
1 polymer ?
#
loop_
_entity_poly.entity_id
_entity_poly.type
_entity_poly.pdbx_seq_one_letter_code
_entity_poly.pdbx_strand_id
1 'polypeptide(L)'
;AFLRQFEEDYFSKEAIDLFLSADAQCHMLDQLYVQHQEVKVAVFDEIPFTESEGKAYLHMLSYAIDFRSEYMVAHTITTTSVSTTLAALCDYHPTEIEKVYYGALLHDIGKVAIPVTILDFPGRLSPQDMAVMQSHVTYSMKILHGVVDEEIEHIAVRHHEKLNGKGYPLGLKE
;
A
#
# COMPACT_ATOMS: atom_id res chain seq x y z
N ALA A 1 -4.38 -8.05 -29.49
CA ALA A 1 -5.06 -6.73 -29.66
C ALA A 1 -4.57 -5.72 -28.63
N PHE A 2 -4.54 -6.04 -27.33
CA PHE A 2 -4.16 -5.11 -26.25
C PHE A 2 -2.74 -4.54 -26.40
N LEU A 3 -1.73 -5.35 -26.69
CA LEU A 3 -0.34 -4.88 -26.83
C LEU A 3 -0.12 -3.92 -28.00
N ARG A 4 -0.94 -4.02 -29.08
CA ARG A 4 -0.79 -3.17 -30.25
C ARG A 4 -1.22 -1.71 -30.01
N GLN A 5 -1.95 -1.41 -28.95
CA GLN A 5 -2.29 -0.02 -28.59
C GLN A 5 -1.11 0.74 -27.94
N PHE A 6 -0.02 0.02 -27.60
CA PHE A 6 1.23 0.59 -27.10
C PHE A 6 2.34 0.63 -28.16
N GLU A 7 1.99 0.29 -29.42
CA GLU A 7 2.87 0.44 -30.59
C GLU A 7 3.10 1.94 -30.79
N GLU A 8 4.37 2.34 -30.97
CA GLU A 8 4.86 3.71 -31.10
C GLU A 8 5.11 4.47 -29.77
N ASP A 9 4.32 4.27 -28.72
CA ASP A 9 4.51 5.00 -27.46
C ASP A 9 5.55 4.33 -26.52
N TYR A 10 5.57 2.98 -26.48
CA TYR A 10 6.40 2.23 -25.53
C TYR A 10 7.23 1.12 -26.19
N PHE A 11 6.76 0.54 -27.28
CA PHE A 11 7.40 -0.61 -27.94
C PHE A 11 7.43 -0.42 -29.44
N SER A 12 8.54 -0.84 -30.08
CA SER A 12 8.57 -0.89 -31.53
C SER A 12 7.65 -2.00 -32.06
N LYS A 13 7.16 -1.80 -33.27
CA LYS A 13 6.33 -2.81 -33.97
C LYS A 13 7.01 -4.17 -34.02
N GLU A 14 8.31 -4.17 -34.33
CA GLU A 14 9.12 -5.39 -34.42
C GLU A 14 9.18 -6.13 -33.08
N ALA A 15 9.30 -5.41 -32.00
CA ALA A 15 9.29 -5.99 -30.62
C ALA A 15 7.95 -6.64 -30.29
N ILE A 16 6.85 -5.99 -30.65
CA ILE A 16 5.49 -6.53 -30.43
C ILE A 16 5.27 -7.75 -31.32
N ASP A 17 5.64 -7.69 -32.60
CA ASP A 17 5.48 -8.81 -33.54
C ASP A 17 6.34 -10.01 -33.13
N LEU A 18 7.56 -9.79 -32.67
CA LEU A 18 8.43 -10.84 -32.13
C LEU A 18 7.82 -11.51 -30.89
N PHE A 19 7.33 -10.70 -29.94
CA PHE A 19 6.69 -11.20 -28.76
C PHE A 19 5.45 -12.03 -29.06
N LEU A 20 4.54 -11.53 -29.92
CA LEU A 20 3.32 -12.23 -30.30
C LEU A 20 3.64 -13.53 -31.09
N SER A 21 4.70 -13.53 -31.90
CA SER A 21 5.16 -14.72 -32.60
C SER A 21 5.71 -15.77 -31.64
N ALA A 22 6.50 -15.36 -30.65
CA ALA A 22 7.02 -16.24 -29.60
C ALA A 22 5.89 -16.82 -28.75
N ASP A 23 4.90 -16.00 -28.37
CA ASP A 23 3.73 -16.44 -27.61
C ASP A 23 2.90 -17.46 -28.41
N ALA A 24 2.67 -17.21 -29.67
CA ALA A 24 1.97 -18.14 -30.57
C ALA A 24 2.67 -19.51 -30.74
N GLN A 25 4.00 -19.55 -30.59
CA GLN A 25 4.78 -20.78 -30.68
C GLN A 25 4.90 -21.52 -29.35
N CYS A 26 5.06 -20.78 -28.25
CA CYS A 26 5.39 -21.33 -26.93
C CYS A 26 4.25 -21.25 -25.93
N HIS A 27 3.11 -20.63 -26.26
CA HIS A 27 2.00 -20.37 -25.34
C HIS A 27 2.49 -19.71 -24.02
N MET A 28 3.42 -18.76 -24.15
CA MET A 28 4.13 -18.16 -23.04
C MET A 28 3.19 -17.40 -22.09
N LEU A 29 2.21 -16.68 -22.63
CA LEU A 29 1.21 -15.96 -21.82
C LEU A 29 0.32 -16.94 -21.07
N ASP A 30 -0.09 -18.04 -21.71
CA ASP A 30 -0.89 -19.08 -21.05
C ASP A 30 -0.09 -19.74 -19.92
N GLN A 31 1.19 -20.03 -20.13
CA GLN A 31 2.07 -20.57 -19.10
C GLN A 31 2.29 -19.60 -17.94
N LEU A 32 2.51 -18.32 -18.24
CA LEU A 32 2.63 -17.29 -17.21
C LEU A 32 1.34 -17.13 -16.41
N TYR A 33 0.18 -17.19 -17.06
CA TYR A 33 -1.12 -17.10 -16.39
C TYR A 33 -1.39 -18.30 -15.50
N VAL A 34 -1.09 -19.52 -15.97
CA VAL A 34 -1.22 -20.76 -15.18
C VAL A 34 -0.24 -20.76 -14.02
N GLN A 35 1.03 -20.38 -14.26
CA GLN A 35 2.03 -20.28 -13.19
C GLN A 35 1.66 -19.24 -12.13
N HIS A 36 1.04 -18.12 -12.52
CA HIS A 36 0.56 -17.13 -11.54
C HIS A 36 -0.57 -17.65 -10.65
N GLN A 37 -1.33 -18.64 -11.08
CA GLN A 37 -2.33 -19.30 -10.22
C GLN A 37 -1.71 -20.37 -9.31
N GLU A 38 -0.56 -20.93 -9.66
CA GLU A 38 0.09 -22.00 -8.92
C GLU A 38 1.41 -21.62 -8.24
N VAL A 39 1.94 -20.43 -8.45
CA VAL A 39 3.06 -19.93 -7.66
C VAL A 39 2.54 -19.60 -6.26
N LYS A 40 2.18 -20.63 -5.52
CA LYS A 40 2.49 -20.66 -4.10
C LYS A 40 4.00 -20.49 -4.05
N VAL A 41 4.43 -19.28 -3.70
CA VAL A 41 5.85 -18.97 -3.55
C VAL A 41 6.33 -19.68 -2.28
N ALA A 42 6.43 -21.01 -2.36
CA ALA A 42 7.02 -21.84 -1.32
C ALA A 42 8.46 -21.42 -0.97
N VAL A 43 9.07 -20.59 -1.81
CA VAL A 43 10.41 -20.01 -1.58
C VAL A 43 10.43 -19.07 -0.37
N PHE A 44 9.28 -18.53 0.07
CA PHE A 44 9.20 -17.63 1.23
C PHE A 44 8.52 -18.24 2.45
N ASP A 45 8.05 -19.48 2.38
CA ASP A 45 7.28 -20.11 3.47
C ASP A 45 8.08 -20.29 4.76
N GLU A 46 9.39 -20.08 4.78
CA GLU A 46 10.22 -20.35 5.97
C GLU A 46 11.52 -19.52 6.09
N ILE A 47 11.55 -18.27 5.61
CA ILE A 47 12.68 -17.40 6.00
C ILE A 47 12.34 -16.78 7.35
N PRO A 48 12.93 -17.23 8.45
CA PRO A 48 12.70 -16.64 9.75
C PRO A 48 13.33 -15.25 9.76
N PHE A 49 12.52 -14.22 9.73
CA PHE A 49 12.99 -12.85 9.96
C PHE A 49 13.20 -12.64 11.45
N THR A 50 14.31 -12.04 11.82
CA THR A 50 14.44 -11.42 13.13
C THR A 50 13.49 -10.23 13.24
N GLU A 51 13.10 -9.86 14.45
CA GLU A 51 12.25 -8.68 14.67
C GLU A 51 12.83 -7.41 14.03
N SER A 52 14.16 -7.23 14.10
CA SER A 52 14.87 -6.11 13.48
C SER A 52 14.75 -6.11 11.95
N GLU A 53 14.88 -7.28 11.32
CA GLU A 53 14.73 -7.42 9.87
C GLU A 53 13.28 -7.16 9.44
N GLY A 54 12.30 -7.70 10.17
CA GLY A 54 10.88 -7.43 9.93
C GLY A 54 10.57 -5.92 9.97
N LYS A 55 11.06 -5.21 10.99
CA LYS A 55 10.94 -3.75 11.08
C LYS A 55 11.57 -3.06 9.87
N ALA A 56 12.78 -3.44 9.47
CA ALA A 56 13.47 -2.87 8.32
C ALA A 56 12.70 -3.08 7.00
N TYR A 57 12.11 -4.27 6.79
CA TYR A 57 11.29 -4.54 5.61
C TYR A 57 10.00 -3.71 5.59
N LEU A 58 9.32 -3.55 6.72
CA LEU A 58 8.12 -2.72 6.80
C LEU A 58 8.43 -1.24 6.54
N HIS A 59 9.55 -0.74 7.06
CA HIS A 59 10.03 0.59 6.72
C HIS A 59 10.31 0.74 5.22
N MET A 60 11.03 -0.20 4.63
CA MET A 60 11.33 -0.18 3.20
C MET A 60 10.06 -0.18 2.35
N LEU A 61 9.06 -0.99 2.73
CA LEU A 61 7.76 -1.03 2.05
C LEU A 61 7.02 0.30 2.16
N SER A 62 6.93 0.88 3.36
CA SER A 62 6.29 2.18 3.59
C SER A 62 6.99 3.28 2.80
N TYR A 63 8.32 3.31 2.81
CA TYR A 63 9.10 4.24 1.98
C TYR A 63 8.82 4.05 0.48
N ALA A 64 8.77 2.83 -0.02
CA ALA A 64 8.50 2.58 -1.44
C ALA A 64 7.12 3.10 -1.86
N ILE A 65 6.15 3.10 -0.95
CA ILE A 65 4.81 3.66 -1.20
C ILE A 65 4.87 5.20 -1.16
N ASP A 66 5.55 5.78 -0.17
CA ASP A 66 5.71 7.22 -0.04
C ASP A 66 6.47 7.83 -1.23
N PHE A 67 7.48 7.12 -1.77
CA PHE A 67 8.23 7.55 -2.96
C PHE A 67 7.39 7.65 -4.24
N ARG A 68 6.17 7.13 -4.24
CA ARG A 68 5.24 7.32 -5.37
C ARG A 68 4.73 8.74 -5.49
N SER A 69 4.90 9.56 -4.46
CA SER A 69 4.51 10.97 -4.42
C SER A 69 5.65 11.81 -3.87
N GLU A 70 6.02 12.87 -4.58
CA GLU A 70 7.09 13.80 -4.16
C GLU A 70 6.80 14.46 -2.81
N TYR A 71 5.52 14.57 -2.42
CA TYR A 71 5.08 15.25 -1.21
C TYR A 71 5.00 14.35 0.03
N MET A 72 5.15 13.03 -0.14
CA MET A 72 4.87 12.04 0.93
C MET A 72 6.11 11.47 1.61
N VAL A 73 7.32 11.68 1.04
CA VAL A 73 8.57 10.99 1.46
C VAL A 73 8.90 11.11 2.95
N ALA A 74 8.51 12.20 3.62
CA ALA A 74 8.75 12.37 5.05
C ALA A 74 7.50 12.16 5.92
N HIS A 75 6.33 11.96 5.31
CA HIS A 75 5.06 11.94 6.02
C HIS A 75 4.97 10.75 6.98
N THR A 76 5.17 9.54 6.49
CA THR A 76 5.03 8.33 7.30
C THR A 76 6.02 8.28 8.46
N ILE A 77 7.28 8.70 8.24
CA ILE A 77 8.29 8.75 9.31
C ILE A 77 7.87 9.74 10.38
N THR A 78 7.49 10.95 9.97
CA THR A 78 7.11 12.01 10.90
C THR A 78 5.88 11.59 11.70
N THR A 79 4.87 11.06 11.03
CA THR A 79 3.64 10.57 11.67
C THR A 79 3.96 9.47 12.69
N THR A 80 4.77 8.47 12.31
CA THR A 80 5.17 7.38 13.20
C THR A 80 5.93 7.89 14.42
N SER A 81 6.92 8.77 14.21
CA SER A 81 7.73 9.34 15.30
C SER A 81 6.89 10.18 16.27
N VAL A 82 6.03 11.04 15.75
CA VAL A 82 5.16 11.90 16.57
C VAL A 82 4.15 11.07 17.34
N SER A 83 3.47 10.11 16.69
CA SER A 83 2.45 9.26 17.35
C SER A 83 3.05 8.42 18.47
N THR A 84 4.22 7.80 18.25
CA THR A 84 4.92 7.02 19.28
C THR A 84 5.39 7.88 20.45
N THR A 85 5.91 9.08 20.15
CA THR A 85 6.33 10.04 21.19
C THR A 85 5.13 10.49 22.03
N LEU A 86 4.00 10.80 21.40
CA LEU A 86 2.78 11.18 22.11
C LEU A 86 2.25 10.04 22.99
N ALA A 87 2.22 8.81 22.47
CA ALA A 87 1.80 7.65 23.26
C ALA A 87 2.69 7.45 24.50
N ALA A 88 4.02 7.62 24.34
CA ALA A 88 4.95 7.56 25.47
C ALA A 88 4.73 8.68 26.49
N LEU A 89 4.44 9.91 26.03
CA LEU A 89 4.14 11.04 26.90
C LEU A 89 2.77 10.90 27.62
N CYS A 90 1.87 10.09 27.07
CA CYS A 90 0.59 9.74 27.69
C CYS A 90 0.67 8.50 28.60
N ASP A 91 1.88 8.06 28.95
CA ASP A 91 2.16 6.91 29.83
C ASP A 91 1.54 5.59 29.35
N TYR A 92 1.43 5.39 28.02
CA TYR A 92 1.00 4.10 27.44
C TYR A 92 2.02 3.03 27.75
N HIS A 93 1.54 1.79 27.92
CA HIS A 93 2.42 0.66 28.14
C HIS A 93 3.31 0.39 26.89
N PRO A 94 4.56 -0.10 27.02
CA PRO A 94 5.45 -0.34 25.88
C PRO A 94 4.84 -1.16 24.76
N THR A 95 4.00 -2.15 25.07
CA THR A 95 3.29 -2.95 24.06
C THR A 95 2.25 -2.15 23.28
N GLU A 96 1.60 -1.19 23.89
CA GLU A 96 0.64 -0.28 23.24
C GLU A 96 1.39 0.73 22.36
N ILE A 97 2.54 1.24 22.82
CA ILE A 97 3.42 2.12 22.04
C ILE A 97 3.90 1.39 20.79
N GLU A 98 4.23 0.10 20.88
CA GLU A 98 4.61 -0.71 19.74
C GLU A 98 3.46 -0.86 18.73
N LYS A 99 2.23 -1.08 19.20
CA LYS A 99 1.04 -1.12 18.32
C LYS A 99 0.80 0.23 17.63
N VAL A 100 0.96 1.33 18.36
CA VAL A 100 0.88 2.69 17.77
C VAL A 100 1.96 2.89 16.72
N TYR A 101 3.19 2.42 16.97
CA TYR A 101 4.28 2.47 16.00
C TYR A 101 3.93 1.76 14.69
N TYR A 102 3.49 0.50 14.75
CA TYR A 102 3.13 -0.25 13.56
C TYR A 102 1.87 0.29 12.87
N GLY A 103 0.86 0.68 13.64
CA GLY A 103 -0.35 1.28 13.08
C GLY A 103 -0.06 2.58 12.34
N ALA A 104 0.79 3.44 12.90
CA ALA A 104 1.21 4.68 12.26
C ALA A 104 2.14 4.43 11.05
N LEU A 105 3.01 3.41 11.11
CA LEU A 105 3.88 3.06 9.99
C LEU A 105 3.08 2.55 8.78
N LEU A 106 1.99 1.84 9.01
CA LEU A 106 1.19 1.14 8.00
C LEU A 106 -0.10 1.88 7.60
N HIS A 107 -0.40 3.04 8.20
CA HIS A 107 -1.68 3.72 8.02
C HIS A 107 -2.01 4.00 6.54
N ASP A 108 -1.02 4.35 5.77
CA ASP A 108 -1.13 4.77 4.37
C ASP A 108 -0.75 3.69 3.35
N ILE A 109 -0.57 2.43 3.77
CA ILE A 109 -0.16 1.33 2.88
C ILE A 109 -1.12 1.15 1.68
N GLY A 110 -2.39 1.43 1.87
CA GLY A 110 -3.41 1.37 0.82
C GLY A 110 -3.25 2.41 -0.29
N LYS A 111 -2.40 3.43 -0.12
CA LYS A 111 -2.06 4.40 -1.18
C LYS A 111 -1.38 3.73 -2.38
N VAL A 112 -0.88 2.52 -2.23
CA VAL A 112 -0.39 1.71 -3.35
C VAL A 112 -1.42 1.56 -4.48
N ALA A 113 -2.71 1.57 -4.15
CA ALA A 113 -3.81 1.42 -5.10
C ALA A 113 -4.32 2.76 -5.68
N ILE A 114 -3.83 3.91 -5.18
CA ILE A 114 -4.29 5.23 -5.63
C ILE A 114 -3.46 5.69 -6.83
N PRO A 115 -4.08 6.17 -7.92
CA PRO A 115 -3.36 6.73 -9.06
C PRO A 115 -2.47 7.92 -8.66
N VAL A 116 -1.23 7.96 -9.19
CA VAL A 116 -0.27 9.04 -8.90
C VAL A 116 -0.83 10.40 -9.32
N THR A 117 -1.59 10.47 -10.39
CA THR A 117 -2.27 11.70 -10.84
C THR A 117 -3.24 12.29 -9.81
N ILE A 118 -3.76 11.46 -8.90
CA ILE A 118 -4.61 11.90 -7.78
C ILE A 118 -3.75 12.21 -6.55
N LEU A 119 -2.71 11.38 -6.28
CA LEU A 119 -1.79 11.60 -5.17
C LEU A 119 -1.07 12.94 -5.28
N ASP A 120 -0.57 13.28 -6.46
CA ASP A 120 0.23 14.48 -6.74
C ASP A 120 -0.58 15.63 -7.35
N PHE A 121 -1.90 15.57 -7.30
CA PHE A 121 -2.73 16.63 -7.87
C PHE A 121 -2.46 17.96 -7.13
N PRO A 122 -1.99 19.01 -7.83
CA PRO A 122 -1.51 20.24 -7.21
C PRO A 122 -2.64 21.20 -6.85
N GLY A 123 -3.75 20.71 -6.32
CA GLY A 123 -4.89 21.53 -6.01
C GLY A 123 -5.96 20.81 -5.21
N ARG A 124 -7.17 21.38 -5.21
CA ARG A 124 -8.30 20.74 -4.57
C ARG A 124 -8.88 19.66 -5.47
N LEU A 125 -8.89 18.43 -4.98
CA LEU A 125 -9.49 17.30 -5.69
C LEU A 125 -10.98 17.51 -5.94
N SER A 126 -11.48 17.03 -7.07
CA SER A 126 -12.92 16.94 -7.33
C SER A 126 -13.57 15.98 -6.30
N PRO A 127 -14.90 16.05 -6.08
CA PRO A 127 -15.57 15.09 -5.18
C PRO A 127 -15.35 13.64 -5.59
N GLN A 128 -15.25 13.36 -6.90
CA GLN A 128 -14.97 12.01 -7.43
C GLN A 128 -13.54 11.56 -7.11
N ASP A 129 -12.55 12.41 -7.37
CA ASP A 129 -11.15 12.11 -7.08
C ASP A 129 -10.90 12.02 -5.57
N MET A 130 -11.60 12.83 -4.78
CA MET A 130 -11.55 12.74 -3.32
C MET A 130 -12.09 11.38 -2.83
N ALA A 131 -13.16 10.86 -3.42
CA ALA A 131 -13.67 9.53 -3.08
C ALA A 131 -12.65 8.44 -3.44
N VAL A 132 -11.94 8.57 -4.56
CA VAL A 132 -10.82 7.67 -4.91
C VAL A 132 -9.69 7.81 -3.90
N MET A 133 -9.28 9.04 -3.53
CA MET A 133 -8.26 9.27 -2.52
C MET A 133 -8.64 8.62 -1.17
N GLN A 134 -9.87 8.80 -0.71
CA GLN A 134 -10.36 8.21 0.55
C GLN A 134 -10.38 6.68 0.56
N SER A 135 -10.45 6.06 -0.62
CA SER A 135 -10.46 4.60 -0.73
C SER A 135 -9.16 3.94 -0.27
N HIS A 136 -8.04 4.71 -0.11
CA HIS A 136 -6.80 4.14 0.42
C HIS A 136 -7.00 3.48 1.80
N VAL A 137 -7.88 4.02 2.65
CA VAL A 137 -8.18 3.41 3.96
C VAL A 137 -8.81 2.03 3.80
N THR A 138 -9.75 1.90 2.85
CA THR A 138 -10.36 0.60 2.52
C THR A 138 -9.33 -0.39 1.96
N TYR A 139 -8.37 0.10 1.16
CA TYR A 139 -7.27 -0.73 0.67
C TYR A 139 -6.30 -1.10 1.79
N SER A 140 -5.96 -0.16 2.71
CA SER A 140 -5.17 -0.47 3.91
C SER A 140 -5.83 -1.58 4.71
N MET A 141 -7.14 -1.48 4.98
CA MET A 141 -7.89 -2.53 5.69
C MET A 141 -7.79 -3.89 4.96
N LYS A 142 -8.00 -3.93 3.65
CA LYS A 142 -7.90 -5.18 2.88
C LYS A 142 -6.50 -5.81 2.91
N ILE A 143 -5.45 -4.99 2.95
CA ILE A 143 -4.06 -5.45 3.00
C ILE A 143 -3.70 -5.97 4.39
N LEU A 144 -4.17 -5.30 5.43
CA LEU A 144 -3.76 -5.57 6.81
C LEU A 144 -4.62 -6.65 7.49
N HIS A 145 -5.87 -6.83 7.05
CA HIS A 145 -6.81 -7.75 7.67
C HIS A 145 -6.28 -9.19 7.74
N GLY A 146 -6.19 -9.73 8.95
CA GLY A 146 -5.66 -11.07 9.19
C GLY A 146 -4.14 -11.22 9.02
N VAL A 147 -3.42 -10.11 8.72
CA VAL A 147 -1.94 -10.11 8.56
C VAL A 147 -1.26 -9.51 9.79
N VAL A 148 -1.89 -8.52 10.41
CA VAL A 148 -1.39 -7.86 11.63
C VAL A 148 -2.37 -8.05 12.79
N ASP A 149 -1.93 -7.70 14.01
CA ASP A 149 -2.82 -7.65 15.18
C ASP A 149 -4.00 -6.69 14.92
N GLU A 150 -5.20 -7.05 15.41
CA GLU A 150 -6.44 -6.30 15.18
C GLU A 150 -6.34 -4.83 15.69
N GLU A 151 -5.62 -4.59 16.77
CA GLU A 151 -5.44 -3.23 17.28
C GLU A 151 -4.52 -2.41 16.38
N ILE A 152 -3.49 -3.02 15.78
CA ILE A 152 -2.64 -2.37 14.78
C ILE A 152 -3.47 -2.03 13.53
N GLU A 153 -4.29 -2.96 13.04
CA GLU A 153 -5.22 -2.70 11.93
C GLU A 153 -6.15 -1.52 12.28
N HIS A 154 -6.76 -1.52 13.47
CA HIS A 154 -7.64 -0.45 13.91
C HIS A 154 -6.95 0.91 13.96
N ILE A 155 -5.73 1.00 14.47
CA ILE A 155 -4.96 2.25 14.47
C ILE A 155 -4.71 2.71 13.04
N ALA A 156 -4.26 1.80 12.16
CA ALA A 156 -3.95 2.10 10.78
C ALA A 156 -5.17 2.59 9.99
N VAL A 157 -6.34 1.94 10.13
CA VAL A 157 -7.52 2.25 9.29
C VAL A 157 -8.43 3.34 9.86
N ARG A 158 -8.22 3.78 11.11
CA ARG A 158 -9.04 4.81 11.74
C ARG A 158 -8.40 6.20 11.78
N HIS A 159 -7.23 6.39 11.17
CA HIS A 159 -6.50 7.66 11.21
C HIS A 159 -7.24 8.85 10.58
N HIS A 160 -8.26 8.61 9.79
CA HIS A 160 -9.17 9.64 9.25
C HIS A 160 -10.51 9.72 9.97
N GLU A 161 -10.73 8.93 11.02
CA GLU A 161 -11.93 9.09 11.84
C GLU A 161 -11.88 10.38 12.67
N LYS A 162 -13.04 10.89 13.03
CA LYS A 162 -13.20 12.12 13.79
C LYS A 162 -14.21 11.93 14.89
N LEU A 163 -13.95 12.44 16.08
CA LEU A 163 -14.83 12.34 17.25
C LEU A 163 -16.29 12.79 16.98
N ASN A 164 -16.47 13.71 16.02
CA ASN A 164 -17.79 14.20 15.63
C ASN A 164 -18.54 13.32 14.63
N GLY A 165 -17.99 12.15 14.28
CA GLY A 165 -18.57 11.20 13.33
C GLY A 165 -18.55 11.64 11.86
N LYS A 166 -17.78 12.70 11.53
CA LYS A 166 -17.59 13.16 10.14
C LYS A 166 -16.29 12.64 9.50
N GLY A 167 -15.67 11.64 10.13
CA GLY A 167 -14.54 10.92 9.61
C GLY A 167 -14.94 9.83 8.61
N TYR A 168 -13.96 9.07 8.17
CA TYR A 168 -14.14 7.91 7.32
C TYR A 168 -13.11 6.83 7.69
N PRO A 169 -13.31 5.54 7.37
CA PRO A 169 -14.39 5.00 6.54
C PRO A 169 -15.69 4.70 7.29
N LEU A 170 -15.70 4.62 8.64
CA LEU A 170 -16.81 4.12 9.42
C LEU A 170 -17.69 5.26 10.01
N GLY A 171 -17.17 6.48 10.10
CA GLY A 171 -17.86 7.60 10.72
C GLY A 171 -18.07 7.39 12.23
N LEU A 172 -17.06 6.88 12.90
CA LEU A 172 -17.09 6.60 14.34
C LEU A 172 -17.36 7.87 15.15
N LYS A 173 -18.13 7.74 16.23
CA LYS A 173 -18.39 8.79 17.22
C LYS A 173 -18.01 8.30 18.59
N GLU A 174 -17.49 9.18 19.42
CA GLU A 174 -17.49 9.05 20.88
C GLU A 174 -18.84 9.42 21.46
#